data_b38c7d37d51edfa8d2a221d66c274a82
#
_entry.id   b38c7d37d51edfa8d2a221d66c274a82
#
_cell.length_a   1.000
_cell.length_b   1.000
_cell.length_c   1.000
_cell.angle_alpha   90.00
_cell.angle_beta   90.00
_cell.angle_gamma   90.00
#
_symmetry.space_group_name_H-M   'P 1'
#
loop_
_entity.id
_entity.type
_entity.pdbx_description
1 polymer ?
#
loop_
_entity_poly.entity_id
_entity_poly.type
_entity_poly.pdbx_seq_one_letter_code
_entity_poly.pdbx_strand_id
1 'polypeptide(L)'
;MYELVFWKYLEGIYLNHHEVYEAISEEQAEIEGLEELPVQVILNRIASVFSKWEKVDDKSWKNNDGIGAFHIRTTPQSIKLDCYGTEGKTMDSLVNIMVEFNCPLYDPQVPERYDEMSE
;
A
#
# COMPACT_ATOMS: atom_id res chain seq x y z
N MET A 1 5.46 -4.32 13.58
CA MET A 1 5.16 -3.64 12.32
C MET A 1 4.42 -4.58 11.38
N TYR A 2 3.35 -4.11 10.78
CA TYR A 2 2.59 -4.89 9.80
C TYR A 2 2.71 -4.22 8.44
N GLU A 3 3.17 -4.96 7.43
CA GLU A 3 3.36 -4.42 6.09
C GLU A 3 2.17 -4.73 5.18
N LEU A 4 1.73 -3.72 4.43
CA LEU A 4 0.73 -3.87 3.37
C LEU A 4 1.38 -3.36 2.09
N VAL A 5 1.39 -4.18 1.04
CA VAL A 5 2.07 -3.83 -0.22
C VAL A 5 1.08 -3.89 -1.37
N PHE A 6 1.17 -2.92 -2.26
CA PHE A 6 0.22 -2.79 -3.37
C PHE A 6 0.94 -2.52 -4.68
N TRP A 7 0.57 -3.27 -5.71
CA TRP A 7 1.03 -3.04 -7.08
C TRP A 7 0.02 -3.63 -8.05
N LYS A 8 0.14 -3.27 -9.33
CA LYS A 8 -0.70 -3.83 -10.41
C LYS A 8 0.20 -4.41 -11.48
N TYR A 9 -0.16 -5.59 -11.97
CA TYR A 9 0.50 -6.14 -13.15
C TYR A 9 -0.06 -5.51 -14.41
N LEU A 10 0.78 -5.36 -15.42
CA LEU A 10 0.29 -5.04 -16.76
C LEU A 10 -0.62 -6.17 -17.22
N GLU A 11 -1.59 -5.84 -18.07
CA GLU A 11 -2.56 -6.82 -18.56
C GLU A 11 -1.84 -8.02 -19.18
N GLY A 12 -2.25 -9.22 -18.78
CA GLY A 12 -1.68 -10.46 -19.29
C GLY A 12 -0.35 -10.87 -18.67
N ILE A 13 0.20 -10.06 -17.75
CA ILE A 13 1.47 -10.36 -17.08
C ILE A 13 1.18 -10.87 -15.67
N TYR A 14 1.89 -11.92 -15.27
CA TYR A 14 1.81 -12.46 -13.92
C TYR A 14 3.20 -12.92 -13.50
N LEU A 15 3.71 -12.33 -12.43
CA LEU A 15 5.05 -12.62 -11.92
C LEU A 15 4.98 -13.33 -10.57
N ASN A 16 6.12 -13.81 -10.08
CA ASN A 16 6.19 -14.34 -8.73
C ASN A 16 6.02 -13.21 -7.73
N HIS A 17 4.97 -13.27 -6.93
CA HIS A 17 4.63 -12.18 -6.01
C HIS A 17 5.71 -11.89 -4.99
N HIS A 18 6.36 -12.91 -4.46
CA HIS A 18 7.39 -12.72 -3.46
C HIS A 18 8.63 -12.02 -4.03
N GLU A 19 9.00 -12.38 -5.26
CA GLU A 19 10.12 -11.71 -5.95
C GLU A 19 9.80 -10.24 -6.23
N VAL A 20 8.56 -9.94 -6.60
CA VAL A 20 8.10 -8.56 -6.78
C VAL A 20 8.17 -7.80 -5.47
N TYR A 21 7.69 -8.42 -4.38
CA TYR A 21 7.77 -7.83 -3.05
C TYR A 21 9.21 -7.52 -2.66
N GLU A 22 10.14 -8.43 -2.90
CA GLU A 22 11.55 -8.22 -2.58
C GLU A 22 12.12 -7.03 -3.38
N ALA A 23 11.81 -6.93 -4.67
CA ALA A 23 12.25 -5.83 -5.50
C ALA A 23 11.70 -4.48 -5.02
N ILE A 24 10.43 -4.45 -4.61
CA ILE A 24 9.80 -3.26 -4.05
C ILE A 24 10.48 -2.88 -2.73
N SER A 25 10.77 -3.86 -1.88
CA SER A 25 11.42 -3.62 -0.59
C SER A 25 12.84 -3.07 -0.75
N GLU A 26 13.50 -3.39 -1.84
CA GLU A 26 14.81 -2.84 -2.20
C GLU A 26 14.69 -1.49 -2.90
N GLU A 27 13.48 -0.94 -2.97
CA GLU A 27 13.17 0.35 -3.60
C GLU A 27 13.60 0.43 -5.07
N GLN A 28 13.51 -0.70 -5.77
CA GLN A 28 13.79 -0.73 -7.20
C GLN A 28 12.79 0.18 -7.92
N ALA A 29 13.29 1.20 -8.60
CA ALA A 29 12.46 2.24 -9.18
C ALA A 29 11.61 1.77 -10.36
N GLU A 30 12.08 0.77 -11.08
CA GLU A 30 11.38 0.25 -12.24
C GLU A 30 11.43 -1.27 -12.24
N ILE A 31 10.25 -1.90 -12.29
CA ILE A 31 10.11 -3.36 -12.32
C ILE A 31 9.33 -3.68 -13.59
N GLU A 32 9.92 -4.48 -14.46
CA GLU A 32 9.28 -4.88 -15.70
C GLU A 32 8.02 -5.71 -15.38
N GLY A 33 6.92 -5.40 -16.05
CA GLY A 33 5.67 -6.11 -15.90
C GLY A 33 4.68 -5.47 -14.92
N LEU A 34 5.09 -4.41 -14.23
CA LEU A 34 4.19 -3.66 -13.36
C LEU A 34 3.66 -2.41 -14.04
N GLU A 35 2.43 -2.07 -13.71
CA GLU A 35 1.78 -0.85 -14.17
C GLU A 35 2.17 0.34 -13.31
N GLU A 36 2.33 1.52 -13.89
CA GLU A 36 2.53 2.73 -13.12
C GLU A 36 1.26 3.09 -12.35
N LEU A 37 1.43 3.53 -11.11
CA LEU A 37 0.32 3.93 -10.26
C LEU A 37 0.20 5.46 -10.21
N PRO A 38 -1.03 6.00 -10.05
CA PRO A 38 -1.23 7.43 -9.84
C PRO A 38 -0.88 7.78 -8.38
N VAL A 39 0.39 7.70 -8.05
CA VAL A 39 0.88 7.79 -6.66
C VAL A 39 0.40 9.04 -5.95
N GLN A 40 0.50 10.22 -6.59
CA GLN A 40 0.10 11.46 -5.91
C GLN A 40 -1.41 11.50 -5.65
N VAL A 41 -2.21 10.97 -6.58
CA VAL A 41 -3.67 10.88 -6.40
C VAL A 41 -4.00 9.95 -5.23
N ILE A 42 -3.30 8.82 -5.14
CA ILE A 42 -3.47 7.86 -4.03
C ILE A 42 -3.11 8.52 -2.70
N LEU A 43 -1.97 9.21 -2.63
CA LEU A 43 -1.55 9.91 -1.41
C LEU A 43 -2.57 10.98 -0.99
N ASN A 44 -3.11 11.72 -1.95
CA ASN A 44 -4.14 12.72 -1.67
C ASN A 44 -5.42 12.07 -1.13
N ARG A 45 -5.79 10.91 -1.67
CA ARG A 45 -6.96 10.17 -1.20
C ARG A 45 -6.76 9.68 0.23
N ILE A 46 -5.59 9.15 0.54
CA ILE A 46 -5.25 8.72 1.90
C ILE A 46 -5.31 9.91 2.87
N ALA A 47 -4.73 11.03 2.49
CA ALA A 47 -4.76 12.23 3.31
C ALA A 47 -6.19 12.71 3.59
N SER A 48 -7.08 12.57 2.61
CA SER A 48 -8.49 12.94 2.76
C SER A 48 -9.21 12.03 3.75
N VAL A 49 -9.03 10.71 3.62
CA VAL A 49 -9.66 9.72 4.50
C VAL A 49 -9.16 9.86 5.94
N PHE A 50 -7.87 10.12 6.11
CA PHE A 50 -7.23 10.25 7.42
C PHE A 50 -7.02 11.71 7.84
N SER A 51 -7.90 12.60 7.38
CA SER A 51 -7.79 14.04 7.66
C SER A 51 -7.85 14.39 9.16
N LYS A 52 -8.42 13.50 9.97
CA LYS A 52 -8.52 13.69 11.43
C LYS A 52 -7.32 13.14 12.19
N TRP A 53 -6.46 12.42 11.51
CA TRP A 53 -5.21 11.93 12.10
C TRP A 53 -4.14 13.02 12.03
N GLU A 54 -3.16 12.95 12.92
CA GLU A 54 -2.01 13.86 12.85
C GLU A 54 -1.13 13.45 11.68
N LYS A 55 -0.92 14.36 10.74
CA LYS A 55 0.01 14.16 9.63
C LYS A 55 1.40 14.57 10.10
N VAL A 56 2.26 13.59 10.33
CA VAL A 56 3.61 13.83 10.87
C VAL A 56 4.52 14.41 9.79
N ASP A 57 4.42 13.87 8.58
CA ASP A 57 5.12 14.38 7.40
C ASP A 57 4.32 13.98 6.16
N ASP A 58 4.86 14.20 4.96
CA ASP A 58 4.14 13.94 3.71
C ASP A 58 3.68 12.49 3.53
N LYS A 59 4.29 11.56 4.25
CA LYS A 59 4.04 10.12 4.08
C LYS A 59 3.79 9.38 5.39
N SER A 60 3.58 10.11 6.49
CA SER A 60 3.39 9.48 7.81
C SER A 60 2.21 10.08 8.54
N TRP A 61 1.38 9.23 9.12
CA TRP A 61 0.21 9.61 9.91
C TRP A 61 0.21 8.90 11.25
N LYS A 62 -0.25 9.60 12.27
CA LYS A 62 -0.37 9.10 13.62
C LYS A 62 -1.78 9.34 14.13
N ASN A 63 -2.39 8.33 14.74
CA ASN A 63 -3.73 8.50 15.30
C ASN A 63 -3.68 9.42 16.53
N ASN A 64 -4.69 10.25 16.68
CA ASN A 64 -4.78 11.20 17.79
C ASN A 64 -4.90 10.54 19.16
N ASP A 65 -5.30 9.26 19.20
CA ASP A 65 -5.36 8.50 20.46
C ASP A 65 -3.98 8.04 20.94
N GLY A 66 -2.93 8.31 20.17
CA GLY A 66 -1.58 7.90 20.49
C GLY A 66 -1.28 6.43 20.22
N ILE A 67 -2.26 5.69 19.71
CA ILE A 67 -2.13 4.28 19.38
C ILE A 67 -2.32 4.14 17.87
N GLY A 68 -1.35 3.61 17.20
CA GLY A 68 -1.45 3.41 15.76
C GLY A 68 -0.84 4.55 14.95
N ALA A 69 -0.03 4.15 14.02
CA ALA A 69 0.62 5.03 13.07
C ALA A 69 0.88 4.23 11.80
N PHE A 70 1.03 4.91 10.68
CA PHE A 70 1.50 4.25 9.48
C PHE A 70 2.40 5.18 8.68
N HIS A 71 3.32 4.57 7.95
CA HIS A 71 4.25 5.25 7.07
C HIS A 71 4.12 4.67 5.67
N ILE A 72 4.15 5.54 4.66
CA ILE A 72 4.01 5.13 3.26
C ILE A 72 5.35 5.24 2.56
N ARG A 73 5.72 4.18 1.84
CA ARG A 73 6.87 4.20 0.93
C ARG A 73 6.33 4.02 -0.48
N THR A 74 6.82 4.79 -1.41
CA THR A 74 6.33 4.76 -2.78
C THR A 74 7.44 4.60 -3.79
N THR A 75 7.14 3.86 -4.86
CA THR A 75 7.86 3.94 -6.12
C THR A 75 6.82 4.33 -7.18
N PRO A 76 7.21 4.62 -8.43
CA PRO A 76 6.20 4.89 -9.46
C PRO A 76 5.21 3.74 -9.69
N GLN A 77 5.55 2.53 -9.25
CA GLN A 77 4.75 1.33 -9.52
C GLN A 77 4.23 0.65 -8.26
N SER A 78 4.47 1.20 -7.08
CA SER A 78 4.07 0.52 -5.85
C SER A 78 3.80 1.47 -4.70
N ILE A 79 2.95 0.99 -3.77
CA ILE A 79 2.69 1.64 -2.49
C ILE A 79 2.96 0.59 -1.42
N LYS A 80 3.80 0.90 -0.46
CA LYS A 80 4.08 0.03 0.69
C LYS A 80 3.74 0.79 1.96
N LEU A 81 2.91 0.17 2.79
CA LEU A 81 2.46 0.74 4.06
C LEU A 81 3.07 -0.03 5.21
N ASP A 82 3.79 0.67 6.09
CA ASP A 82 4.31 0.11 7.32
C ASP A 82 3.39 0.58 8.45
N CYS A 83 2.66 -0.36 9.05
CA CYS A 83 1.66 -0.07 10.07
C CYS A 83 2.16 -0.45 11.45
N TYR A 84 2.02 0.47 12.42
CA TYR A 84 2.50 0.30 13.79
C TYR A 84 1.33 0.42 14.75
N GLY A 85 0.97 -0.67 15.43
CA GLY A 85 -0.11 -0.66 16.40
C GLY A 85 -1.48 -0.29 15.84
N THR A 86 -1.66 -0.42 14.54
CA THR A 86 -2.93 -0.07 13.88
C THR A 86 -3.97 -1.17 14.06
N GLU A 87 -5.23 -0.74 14.24
CA GLU A 87 -6.35 -1.66 14.30
C GLU A 87 -6.67 -2.25 12.93
N GLY A 88 -7.30 -3.43 12.92
CA GLY A 88 -7.70 -4.09 11.68
C GLY A 88 -8.60 -3.22 10.80
N LYS A 89 -9.54 -2.47 11.40
CA LYS A 89 -10.43 -1.59 10.62
C LYS A 89 -9.67 -0.47 9.92
N THR A 90 -8.57 0.01 10.51
CA THR A 90 -7.72 1.02 9.87
C THR A 90 -7.02 0.43 8.66
N MET A 91 -6.47 -0.78 8.81
CA MET A 91 -5.84 -1.49 7.69
C MET A 91 -6.87 -1.78 6.60
N ASP A 92 -8.09 -2.17 6.96
CA ASP A 92 -9.18 -2.38 6.00
C ASP A 92 -9.50 -1.09 5.22
N SER A 93 -9.48 0.05 5.90
CA SER A 93 -9.71 1.34 5.24
C SER A 93 -8.63 1.64 4.20
N LEU A 94 -7.37 1.34 4.54
CA LEU A 94 -6.26 1.52 3.60
C LEU A 94 -6.39 0.58 2.40
N VAL A 95 -6.73 -0.68 2.64
CA VAL A 95 -6.97 -1.64 1.55
C VAL A 95 -8.11 -1.18 0.66
N ASN A 96 -9.21 -0.68 1.25
CA ASN A 96 -10.36 -0.19 0.49
C ASN A 96 -10.02 1.02 -0.38
N ILE A 97 -9.15 1.91 0.08
CA ILE A 97 -8.66 3.01 -0.74
C ILE A 97 -7.95 2.46 -1.98
N MET A 98 -7.10 1.47 -1.78
CA MET A 98 -6.35 0.87 -2.90
C MET A 98 -7.26 0.12 -3.87
N VAL A 99 -8.35 -0.48 -3.38
CA VAL A 99 -9.36 -1.10 -4.24
C VAL A 99 -9.99 -0.08 -5.20
N GLU A 100 -10.16 1.17 -4.76
CA GLU A 100 -10.65 2.24 -5.64
C GLU A 100 -9.76 2.43 -6.88
N PHE A 101 -8.49 2.06 -6.76
CA PHE A 101 -7.52 2.16 -7.85
C PHE A 101 -7.25 0.81 -8.52
N ASN A 102 -8.07 -0.19 -8.22
CA ASN A 102 -7.90 -1.57 -8.71
C ASN A 102 -6.53 -2.15 -8.36
N CYS A 103 -6.00 -1.81 -7.20
CA CYS A 103 -4.68 -2.21 -6.76
C CYS A 103 -4.79 -3.18 -5.59
N PRO A 104 -4.65 -4.49 -5.83
CA PRO A 104 -4.85 -5.50 -4.79
C PRO A 104 -3.71 -5.54 -3.78
N LEU A 105 -4.05 -6.03 -2.58
CA LEU A 105 -3.11 -6.18 -1.48
C LEU A 105 -2.23 -7.42 -1.69
N TYR A 106 -0.94 -7.26 -1.44
CA TYR A 106 -0.04 -8.36 -1.12
C TYR A 106 0.32 -8.26 0.36
N ASP A 107 0.07 -9.32 1.11
CA ASP A 107 0.38 -9.38 2.54
C ASP A 107 1.62 -10.26 2.75
N PRO A 108 2.81 -9.65 2.98
CA PRO A 108 4.04 -10.41 3.12
C PRO A 108 4.12 -11.25 4.39
N GLN A 109 3.28 -10.96 5.40
CA GLN A 109 3.26 -11.74 6.63
C GLN A 109 2.72 -13.16 6.38
N VAL A 110 1.80 -13.31 5.43
CA VAL A 110 1.21 -14.60 5.04
C VAL A 110 1.53 -14.98 3.59
N PRO A 111 2.50 -14.39 2.94
CA PRO A 111 2.86 -14.26 1.54
C PRO A 111 1.72 -14.57 0.56
N GLU A 112 0.63 -13.83 0.70
CA GLU A 112 -0.54 -13.97 -0.17
C GLU A 112 -0.92 -12.65 -0.82
N ARG A 113 -1.33 -12.72 -2.08
CA ARG A 113 -1.89 -11.59 -2.81
C ARG A 113 -3.38 -11.81 -3.00
N TYR A 114 -4.16 -10.80 -2.66
CA TYR A 114 -5.61 -10.89 -2.61
C TYR A 114 -6.25 -10.34 -3.90
N ASP A 115 -5.83 -10.83 -5.04
CA ASP A 115 -6.33 -10.40 -6.35
C ASP A 115 -7.83 -10.61 -6.51
N GLU A 116 -8.33 -11.71 -5.97
CA GLU A 116 -9.73 -12.09 -6.09
C GLU A 116 -10.67 -11.13 -5.35
N MET A 117 -10.14 -10.42 -4.37
CA MET A 117 -10.93 -9.47 -3.60
C MET A 117 -11.28 -8.22 -4.38
N SER A 118 -10.61 -7.98 -5.48
CA SER A 118 -10.85 -6.79 -6.33
C SER A 118 -11.91 -7.02 -7.40
N GLU A 119 -12.48 -8.20 -7.44
CA GLU A 119 -13.54 -8.53 -8.41
C GLU A 119 -14.91 -7.89 -8.03
#